data_551803d7c303e7432b2b2cc84f0cf944
#
_entry.id   551803d7c303e7432b2b2cc84f0cf944
#
_cell.length_a   1.000
_cell.length_b   1.000
_cell.length_c   1.000
_cell.angle_alpha   90.00
_cell.angle_beta   90.00
_cell.angle_gamma   90.00
#
_symmetry.space_group_name_H-M   'P 1'
#
loop_
_entity.id
_entity.type
_entity.pdbx_description
1 polymer ?
#
loop_
_entity_poly.entity_id
_entity_poly.type
_entity_poly.pdbx_seq_one_letter_code
_entity_poly.pdbx_strand_id
1 'polypeptide(L)'
;MESMKRILCINFGGIGDEIFFLPTLISLKNEFPNSHITLALESRSKGIKDLTDVIDDLIFVDIKKKNKYIEMLKLLCKAQKGHYDIVISSGGNKLISILLYLTGIKVRCGYDTGKLSQKLLTYAVKLNKKQYACSMYHDLIRNLTSFNTELPQIKIQRRETIANSVLIHPGVSKISIEKKCIKTIPPEIWANVIDLLVANGLKVMLVGGPDDDECIKTILENVRTHNFENLYGTTKNLTDLAELISSCEKFLCSDSAPLHIAVALGVKTYAIFGPTDDTTLIPQNKNVTAVKSNDNCPLKPCLWTKRMTTCEKLSCLEITAQDIVNKVLS
;
A
#
# COMPACT_ATOMS: atom_id res chain seq x y z
N MET A 1 15.17 24.08 -25.61
CA MET A 1 14.87 23.62 -24.22
C MET A 1 13.40 23.22 -24.19
N GLU A 2 13.10 21.95 -23.94
CA GLU A 2 11.71 21.54 -23.72
C GLU A 2 11.16 22.25 -22.49
N SER A 3 9.96 22.82 -22.62
CA SER A 3 9.29 23.47 -21.50
C SER A 3 9.02 22.45 -20.39
N MET A 4 9.23 22.83 -19.14
CA MET A 4 8.95 22.01 -17.94
C MET A 4 7.48 21.53 -17.97
N LYS A 5 7.26 20.22 -18.00
CA LYS A 5 5.91 19.63 -17.93
C LYS A 5 5.37 19.66 -16.51
N ARG A 6 4.14 20.12 -16.33
CA ARG A 6 3.43 20.04 -15.03
C ARG A 6 2.41 18.91 -15.07
N ILE A 7 2.57 17.95 -14.18
CA ILE A 7 1.76 16.72 -14.17
C ILE A 7 0.98 16.65 -12.86
N LEU A 8 -0.35 16.54 -12.95
CA LEU A 8 -1.22 16.29 -11.80
C LEU A 8 -1.59 14.81 -11.75
N CYS A 9 -1.17 14.12 -10.71
CA CYS A 9 -1.54 12.74 -10.42
C CYS A 9 -2.58 12.72 -9.29
N ILE A 10 -3.64 11.92 -9.43
CA ILE A 10 -4.75 11.84 -8.47
C ILE A 10 -4.91 10.39 -8.02
N ASN A 11 -4.61 10.11 -6.75
CA ASN A 11 -4.82 8.81 -6.11
C ASN A 11 -5.41 8.99 -4.71
N PHE A 12 -6.59 8.43 -4.43
CA PHE A 12 -7.29 8.57 -3.14
C PHE A 12 -7.28 7.25 -2.35
N GLY A 13 -6.18 6.57 -2.39
CA GLY A 13 -5.97 5.33 -1.67
C GLY A 13 -5.47 5.52 -0.23
N GLY A 14 -5.10 4.40 0.40
CA GLY A 14 -4.27 4.38 1.60
C GLY A 14 -2.79 4.45 1.25
N ILE A 15 -1.92 4.41 2.26
CA ILE A 15 -0.46 4.41 2.07
C ILE A 15 -0.02 3.27 1.12
N GLY A 16 -0.63 2.08 1.25
CA GLY A 16 -0.32 0.95 0.35
C GLY A 16 -0.65 1.25 -1.12
N ASP A 17 -1.79 1.91 -1.38
CA ASP A 17 -2.17 2.31 -2.75
C ASP A 17 -1.22 3.36 -3.32
N GLU A 18 -0.72 4.28 -2.48
CA GLU A 18 0.28 5.27 -2.90
C GLU A 18 1.62 4.59 -3.23
N ILE A 19 2.03 3.57 -2.47
CA ILE A 19 3.23 2.79 -2.78
C ILE A 19 3.06 2.05 -4.12
N PHE A 20 1.91 1.44 -4.38
CA PHE A 20 1.60 0.83 -5.67
C PHE A 20 1.62 1.83 -6.84
N PHE A 21 1.35 3.10 -6.56
CA PHE A 21 1.36 4.15 -7.58
C PHE A 21 2.76 4.71 -7.87
N LEU A 22 3.75 4.50 -7.00
CA LEU A 22 5.14 4.98 -7.20
C LEU A 22 5.76 4.56 -8.53
N PRO A 23 5.64 3.31 -9.02
CA PRO A 23 6.16 2.92 -10.32
C PRO A 23 5.64 3.79 -11.47
N THR A 24 4.35 4.18 -11.41
CA THR A 24 3.74 5.09 -12.37
C THR A 24 4.42 6.47 -12.34
N LEU A 25 4.66 7.03 -11.15
CA LEU A 25 5.31 8.32 -10.97
C LEU A 25 6.79 8.29 -11.43
N ILE A 26 7.50 7.20 -11.09
CA ILE A 26 8.90 7.01 -11.50
C ILE A 26 9.01 6.94 -13.04
N SER A 27 8.15 6.18 -13.69
CA SER A 27 8.14 6.09 -15.16
C SER A 27 7.79 7.43 -15.82
N LEU A 28 6.89 8.22 -15.24
CA LEU A 28 6.61 9.58 -15.69
C LEU A 28 7.82 10.50 -15.53
N LYS A 29 8.54 10.41 -14.42
CA LYS A 29 9.73 11.22 -14.17
C LYS A 29 10.87 10.83 -15.11
N ASN A 30 11.00 9.57 -15.46
CA ASN A 30 11.97 9.07 -16.44
C ASN A 30 11.65 9.55 -17.86
N GLU A 31 10.36 9.56 -18.27
CA GLU A 31 9.92 10.07 -19.56
C GLU A 31 10.06 11.61 -19.66
N PHE A 32 9.76 12.30 -18.55
CA PHE A 32 9.79 13.76 -18.45
C PHE A 32 10.72 14.19 -17.32
N PRO A 33 12.05 14.11 -17.46
CA PRO A 33 13.01 14.35 -16.36
C PRO A 33 12.86 15.73 -15.70
N ASN A 34 12.52 16.75 -16.49
CA ASN A 34 12.31 18.12 -16.03
C ASN A 34 10.85 18.40 -15.62
N SER A 35 10.03 17.36 -15.40
CA SER A 35 8.64 17.55 -15.00
C SER A 35 8.51 17.96 -13.54
N HIS A 36 7.39 18.65 -13.24
CA HIS A 36 6.93 18.93 -11.88
C HIS A 36 5.68 18.08 -11.62
N ILE A 37 5.82 17.10 -10.74
CA ILE A 37 4.75 16.12 -10.40
C ILE A 37 4.08 16.55 -9.11
N THR A 38 2.79 16.87 -9.18
CA THR A 38 1.92 17.12 -8.02
C THR A 38 1.03 15.91 -7.79
N LEU A 39 1.05 15.34 -6.58
CA LEU A 39 0.19 14.24 -6.19
C LEU A 39 -0.99 14.73 -5.33
N ALA A 40 -2.21 14.51 -5.81
CA ALA A 40 -3.43 14.74 -5.05
C ALA A 40 -3.84 13.45 -4.34
N LEU A 41 -3.87 13.46 -3.00
CA LEU A 41 -4.08 12.30 -2.13
C LEU A 41 -4.84 12.66 -0.86
N GLU A 42 -5.25 11.65 -0.09
CA GLU A 42 -5.80 11.86 1.26
C GLU A 42 -4.70 12.22 2.25
N SER A 43 -4.96 13.15 3.18
CA SER A 43 -3.99 13.65 4.17
C SER A 43 -3.33 12.54 5.00
N ARG A 44 -4.03 11.42 5.22
CA ARG A 44 -3.49 10.26 5.96
C ARG A 44 -2.34 9.55 5.24
N SER A 45 -2.20 9.77 3.93
CA SER A 45 -1.15 9.16 3.11
C SER A 45 0.02 10.11 2.81
N LYS A 46 0.06 11.29 3.44
CA LYS A 46 1.07 12.35 3.20
C LYS A 46 2.52 11.87 3.31
N GLY A 47 2.79 10.90 4.19
CA GLY A 47 4.14 10.37 4.42
C GLY A 47 4.74 9.66 3.21
N ILE A 48 3.98 9.39 2.14
CA ILE A 48 4.54 8.83 0.90
C ILE A 48 5.58 9.77 0.29
N LYS A 49 5.43 11.09 0.45
CA LYS A 49 6.38 12.07 -0.08
C LYS A 49 7.77 11.92 0.55
N ASP A 50 7.84 11.52 1.81
CA ASP A 50 9.09 11.36 2.53
C ASP A 50 9.88 10.10 2.07
N LEU A 51 9.22 9.21 1.33
CA LEU A 51 9.81 7.99 0.79
C LEU A 51 10.30 8.09 -0.66
N THR A 52 10.15 9.27 -1.32
CA THR A 52 10.50 9.42 -2.73
C THR A 52 10.77 10.88 -3.11
N ASP A 53 11.63 11.10 -4.09
CA ASP A 53 11.94 12.42 -4.69
C ASP A 53 11.16 12.67 -5.98
N VAL A 54 10.36 11.73 -6.47
CA VAL A 54 9.60 11.94 -7.72
C VAL A 54 8.35 12.79 -7.54
N ILE A 55 7.92 13.04 -6.30
CA ILE A 55 6.77 13.89 -5.97
C ILE A 55 7.29 15.28 -5.57
N ASP A 56 6.97 16.29 -6.35
CA ASP A 56 7.40 17.67 -6.06
C ASP A 56 6.43 18.34 -5.07
N ASP A 57 5.10 18.22 -5.28
CA ASP A 57 4.07 18.86 -4.46
C ASP A 57 2.94 17.90 -4.07
N LEU A 58 2.22 18.25 -2.99
CA LEU A 58 1.01 17.54 -2.53
C LEU A 58 -0.23 18.43 -2.56
N ILE A 59 -1.36 17.85 -2.98
CA ILE A 59 -2.69 18.42 -2.81
C ILE A 59 -3.51 17.50 -1.91
N PHE A 60 -3.92 17.96 -0.74
CA PHE A 60 -4.76 17.17 0.16
C PHE A 60 -6.23 17.27 -0.21
N VAL A 61 -6.88 16.07 -0.31
CA VAL A 61 -8.28 15.90 -0.71
C VAL A 61 -8.92 14.79 0.14
N ASP A 62 -9.55 15.15 1.24
CA ASP A 62 -10.03 14.20 2.26
C ASP A 62 -11.47 13.74 2.00
N ILE A 63 -11.72 13.04 0.89
CA ILE A 63 -13.07 12.61 0.45
C ILE A 63 -13.75 11.61 1.39
N LYS A 64 -12.99 10.90 2.23
CA LYS A 64 -13.53 9.90 3.17
C LYS A 64 -13.90 10.50 4.53
N LYS A 65 -13.32 11.64 4.90
CA LYS A 65 -13.53 12.31 6.20
C LYS A 65 -14.36 13.58 6.09
N LYS A 66 -14.45 14.19 4.90
CA LYS A 66 -15.11 15.47 4.64
C LYS A 66 -16.16 15.31 3.55
N ASN A 67 -16.92 16.39 3.30
CA ASN A 67 -17.87 16.40 2.19
C ASN A 67 -17.13 16.25 0.85
N LYS A 68 -17.30 15.09 0.22
CA LYS A 68 -16.60 14.71 -1.01
C LYS A 68 -16.81 15.71 -2.17
N TYR A 69 -17.97 16.35 -2.25
CA TYR A 69 -18.25 17.30 -3.33
C TYR A 69 -17.47 18.60 -3.13
N ILE A 70 -17.39 19.09 -1.90
CA ILE A 70 -16.58 20.27 -1.57
C ILE A 70 -15.10 20.00 -1.81
N GLU A 71 -14.59 18.84 -1.39
CA GLU A 71 -13.20 18.47 -1.62
C GLU A 71 -12.88 18.32 -3.12
N MET A 72 -13.80 17.75 -3.91
CA MET A 72 -13.65 17.67 -5.37
C MET A 72 -13.68 19.04 -6.05
N LEU A 73 -14.52 19.97 -5.60
CA LEU A 73 -14.51 21.35 -6.09
C LEU A 73 -13.21 22.06 -5.75
N LYS A 74 -12.68 21.89 -4.54
CA LYS A 74 -11.37 22.44 -4.15
C LYS A 74 -10.26 21.90 -5.04
N LEU A 75 -10.26 20.58 -5.32
CA LEU A 75 -9.31 19.96 -6.23
C LEU A 75 -9.44 20.56 -7.64
N LEU A 76 -10.66 20.70 -8.15
CA LEU A 76 -10.92 21.30 -9.46
C LEU A 76 -10.35 22.72 -9.55
N CYS A 77 -10.63 23.59 -8.57
CA CYS A 77 -10.07 24.93 -8.54
C CYS A 77 -8.53 24.96 -8.49
N LYS A 78 -7.91 24.04 -7.70
CA LYS A 78 -6.46 23.92 -7.64
C LYS A 78 -5.87 23.41 -8.96
N ALA A 79 -6.54 22.45 -9.60
CA ALA A 79 -6.11 21.91 -10.88
C ALA A 79 -6.15 22.98 -11.98
N GLN A 80 -7.20 23.79 -12.05
CA GLN A 80 -7.31 24.89 -13.02
C GLN A 80 -6.25 25.96 -12.81
N LYS A 81 -5.93 26.32 -11.56
CA LYS A 81 -4.92 27.32 -11.22
C LYS A 81 -3.47 26.81 -11.39
N GLY A 82 -3.29 25.49 -11.37
CA GLY A 82 -1.96 24.87 -11.38
C GLY A 82 -1.30 24.83 -12.76
N HIS A 83 -2.00 25.18 -13.86
CA HIS A 83 -1.49 25.17 -15.24
C HIS A 83 -0.82 23.84 -15.60
N TYR A 84 -1.48 22.70 -15.31
CA TYR A 84 -0.98 21.38 -15.61
C TYR A 84 -1.14 21.04 -17.11
N ASP A 85 -0.16 20.32 -17.66
CA ASP A 85 -0.19 19.80 -19.04
C ASP A 85 -0.91 18.44 -19.11
N ILE A 86 -0.72 17.63 -18.06
CA ILE A 86 -1.21 16.24 -17.98
C ILE A 86 -1.92 16.05 -16.65
N VAL A 87 -3.05 15.36 -16.67
CA VAL A 87 -3.71 14.84 -15.46
C VAL A 87 -3.98 13.36 -15.58
N ILE A 88 -3.65 12.62 -14.51
CA ILE A 88 -3.78 11.17 -14.43
C ILE A 88 -4.58 10.83 -13.16
N SER A 89 -5.57 9.95 -13.28
CA SER A 89 -6.31 9.50 -12.09
C SER A 89 -6.46 8.00 -12.05
N SER A 90 -6.16 7.41 -10.89
CA SER A 90 -6.39 5.99 -10.59
C SER A 90 -7.84 5.66 -10.20
N GLY A 91 -8.71 6.65 -10.13
CA GLY A 91 -10.10 6.45 -9.75
C GLY A 91 -10.94 5.73 -10.81
N GLY A 92 -11.55 4.60 -10.44
CA GLY A 92 -12.42 3.80 -11.33
C GLY A 92 -13.90 4.21 -11.33
N ASN A 93 -14.27 5.39 -10.82
CA ASN A 93 -15.64 5.87 -10.79
C ASN A 93 -15.95 6.73 -12.03
N LYS A 94 -17.16 6.61 -12.58
CA LYS A 94 -17.63 7.39 -13.74
C LYS A 94 -17.48 8.91 -13.58
N LEU A 95 -17.62 9.43 -12.36
CA LEU A 95 -17.50 10.87 -12.08
C LEU A 95 -16.06 11.40 -12.23
N ILE A 96 -15.06 10.52 -12.20
CA ILE A 96 -13.66 10.91 -12.36
C ILE A 96 -13.40 11.46 -13.76
N SER A 97 -13.91 10.82 -14.81
CA SER A 97 -13.74 11.34 -16.18
C SER A 97 -14.35 12.72 -16.38
N ILE A 98 -15.48 13.00 -15.72
CA ILE A 98 -16.10 14.32 -15.70
C ILE A 98 -15.20 15.32 -14.96
N LEU A 99 -14.70 14.96 -13.77
CA LEU A 99 -13.78 15.79 -13.01
C LEU A 99 -12.55 16.16 -13.85
N LEU A 100 -11.90 15.15 -14.47
CA LEU A 100 -10.71 15.38 -15.30
C LEU A 100 -11.02 16.29 -16.49
N TYR A 101 -12.15 16.14 -17.12
CA TYR A 101 -12.60 17.03 -18.22
C TYR A 101 -12.77 18.48 -17.75
N LEU A 102 -13.43 18.67 -16.60
CA LEU A 102 -13.70 19.99 -16.03
C LEU A 102 -12.43 20.73 -15.58
N THR A 103 -11.30 20.03 -15.37
CA THR A 103 -10.00 20.67 -15.08
C THR A 103 -9.52 21.57 -16.25
N GLY A 104 -10.00 21.34 -17.47
CA GLY A 104 -9.53 22.01 -18.68
C GLY A 104 -8.13 21.54 -19.15
N ILE A 105 -7.50 20.59 -18.46
CA ILE A 105 -6.18 20.06 -18.82
C ILE A 105 -6.29 19.26 -20.13
N LYS A 106 -5.34 19.48 -21.04
CA LYS A 106 -5.41 18.91 -22.41
C LYS A 106 -5.24 17.39 -22.42
N VAL A 107 -4.25 16.85 -21.73
CA VAL A 107 -3.98 15.41 -21.67
C VAL A 107 -4.58 14.82 -20.40
N ARG A 108 -5.55 13.94 -20.54
CA ARG A 108 -6.33 13.34 -19.45
C ARG A 108 -6.28 11.82 -19.54
N CYS A 109 -5.66 11.18 -18.55
CA CYS A 109 -5.53 9.73 -18.46
C CYS A 109 -6.38 9.19 -17.31
N GLY A 110 -7.12 8.15 -17.54
CA GLY A 110 -7.98 7.52 -16.53
C GLY A 110 -8.56 6.20 -17.02
N TYR A 111 -9.25 5.50 -16.13
CA TYR A 111 -9.87 4.24 -16.51
C TYR A 111 -11.11 4.43 -17.34
N ASP A 112 -11.27 3.53 -18.31
CA ASP A 112 -12.49 3.41 -19.13
C ASP A 112 -13.62 2.85 -18.26
N THR A 113 -14.62 3.70 -18.04
CA THR A 113 -15.84 3.37 -17.30
C THR A 113 -17.09 3.37 -18.20
N GLY A 114 -16.90 3.40 -19.52
CA GLY A 114 -17.93 3.36 -20.56
C GLY A 114 -17.87 4.55 -21.53
N LYS A 115 -18.84 4.66 -22.41
CA LYS A 115 -18.87 5.61 -23.54
C LYS A 115 -18.54 7.07 -23.14
N LEU A 116 -18.94 7.52 -21.95
CA LEU A 116 -18.70 8.88 -21.51
C LEU A 116 -17.20 9.10 -21.21
N SER A 117 -16.55 8.18 -20.51
CA SER A 117 -15.11 8.27 -20.23
C SER A 117 -14.28 8.26 -21.51
N GLN A 118 -14.65 7.43 -22.49
CA GLN A 118 -14.00 7.37 -23.80
C GLN A 118 -14.07 8.70 -24.58
N LYS A 119 -15.14 9.50 -24.37
CA LYS A 119 -15.28 10.83 -24.99
C LYS A 119 -14.54 11.95 -24.22
N LEU A 120 -14.46 11.85 -22.89
CA LEU A 120 -13.92 12.90 -22.04
C LEU A 120 -12.42 12.78 -21.76
N LEU A 121 -11.87 11.56 -21.82
CA LEU A 121 -10.46 11.30 -21.61
C LEU A 121 -9.68 11.32 -22.92
N THR A 122 -8.43 11.75 -22.87
CA THR A 122 -7.49 11.61 -23.99
C THR A 122 -7.08 10.14 -24.12
N TYR A 123 -6.81 9.49 -22.99
CA TYR A 123 -6.48 8.07 -22.90
C TYR A 123 -7.39 7.39 -21.89
N ALA A 124 -8.41 6.70 -22.37
CA ALA A 124 -9.31 5.86 -21.58
C ALA A 124 -8.76 4.43 -21.54
N VAL A 125 -8.24 3.99 -20.41
CA VAL A 125 -7.54 2.72 -20.24
C VAL A 125 -8.45 1.67 -19.60
N LYS A 126 -8.51 0.46 -20.16
CA LYS A 126 -9.30 -0.63 -19.58
C LYS A 126 -8.70 -1.04 -18.20
N LEU A 127 -9.52 -1.00 -17.16
CA LEU A 127 -9.11 -1.43 -15.82
C LEU A 127 -8.99 -2.97 -15.78
N ASN A 128 -7.77 -3.47 -15.61
CA ASN A 128 -7.49 -4.88 -15.38
C ASN A 128 -7.17 -5.12 -13.91
N LYS A 129 -8.11 -5.71 -13.16
CA LYS A 129 -7.95 -6.03 -11.73
C LYS A 129 -7.30 -7.40 -11.47
N LYS A 130 -6.94 -8.16 -12.52
CA LYS A 130 -6.36 -9.50 -12.41
C LYS A 130 -4.84 -9.49 -12.61
N GLN A 131 -4.20 -8.42 -12.22
CA GLN A 131 -2.75 -8.24 -12.31
C GLN A 131 -2.23 -7.55 -11.05
N TYR A 132 -0.94 -7.52 -10.87
CA TYR A 132 -0.31 -6.82 -9.75
C TYR A 132 -0.74 -5.35 -9.73
N ALA A 133 -1.04 -4.81 -8.54
CA ALA A 133 -1.59 -3.48 -8.39
C ALA A 133 -0.70 -2.37 -8.98
N CYS A 134 0.63 -2.51 -8.91
CA CYS A 134 1.54 -1.58 -9.58
C CYS A 134 1.31 -1.54 -11.09
N SER A 135 1.20 -2.71 -11.74
CA SER A 135 0.93 -2.80 -13.17
C SER A 135 -0.43 -2.24 -13.53
N MET A 136 -1.44 -2.46 -12.68
CA MET A 136 -2.76 -1.88 -12.84
C MET A 136 -2.71 -0.35 -12.90
N TYR A 137 -1.98 0.29 -11.98
CA TYR A 137 -1.83 1.74 -11.99
C TYR A 137 -0.93 2.22 -13.13
N HIS A 138 0.12 1.48 -13.44
CA HIS A 138 1.05 1.83 -14.53
C HIS A 138 0.37 1.80 -15.91
N ASP A 139 -0.65 0.96 -16.11
CA ASP A 139 -1.45 0.94 -17.33
C ASP A 139 -2.02 2.31 -17.72
N LEU A 140 -2.27 3.19 -16.74
CA LEU A 140 -2.82 4.54 -16.98
C LEU A 140 -1.91 5.42 -17.84
N ILE A 141 -0.60 5.13 -17.86
CA ILE A 141 0.41 5.95 -18.55
C ILE A 141 1.06 5.25 -19.75
N ARG A 142 0.61 4.05 -20.12
CA ARG A 142 1.20 3.26 -21.22
C ARG A 142 1.25 4.00 -22.57
N ASN A 143 0.37 4.98 -22.78
CA ASN A 143 0.33 5.81 -23.98
C ASN A 143 1.16 7.10 -23.83
N LEU A 144 1.77 7.35 -22.68
CA LEU A 144 2.58 8.53 -22.39
C LEU A 144 4.08 8.22 -22.32
N THR A 145 4.43 6.98 -22.00
CA THR A 145 5.82 6.58 -21.77
C THR A 145 6.09 5.15 -22.23
N SER A 146 7.31 4.90 -22.68
CA SER A 146 7.85 3.55 -22.93
C SER A 146 8.53 2.95 -21.70
N PHE A 147 8.82 3.74 -20.68
CA PHE A 147 9.39 3.24 -19.43
C PHE A 147 8.37 2.36 -18.69
N ASN A 148 8.84 1.23 -18.15
CA ASN A 148 8.05 0.30 -17.38
C ASN A 148 8.76 -0.03 -16.06
N THR A 149 8.37 0.66 -14.99
CA THR A 149 8.83 0.36 -13.63
C THR A 149 7.86 -0.65 -13.02
N GLU A 150 8.30 -1.89 -12.80
CA GLU A 150 7.43 -2.98 -12.37
C GLU A 150 7.16 -2.99 -10.86
N LEU A 151 8.19 -2.66 -10.06
CA LEU A 151 8.12 -2.71 -8.61
C LEU A 151 8.22 -1.30 -8.01
N PRO A 152 7.56 -1.06 -6.88
CA PRO A 152 7.73 0.19 -6.16
C PRO A 152 9.18 0.33 -5.69
N GLN A 153 9.69 1.55 -5.73
CA GLN A 153 11.01 1.91 -5.24
C GLN A 153 10.85 3.09 -4.29
N ILE A 154 11.52 2.99 -3.14
CA ILE A 154 11.54 4.06 -2.14
C ILE A 154 12.98 4.45 -1.83
N LYS A 155 13.16 5.70 -1.45
CA LYS A 155 14.46 6.29 -1.12
C LYS A 155 14.52 6.59 0.36
N ILE A 156 15.38 5.85 1.05
CA ILE A 156 15.63 6.00 2.49
C ILE A 156 17.12 5.83 2.77
N GLN A 157 17.55 6.22 3.93
CA GLN A 157 18.84 5.82 4.48
C GLN A 157 18.69 4.40 5.05
N ARG A 158 19.19 3.40 4.32
CA ARG A 158 19.14 2.01 4.80
C ARG A 158 20.03 1.84 6.02
N ARG A 159 19.53 1.10 7.00
CA ARG A 159 20.33 0.66 8.17
C ARG A 159 21.07 -0.62 7.84
N GLU A 160 22.12 -0.92 8.61
CA GLU A 160 22.80 -2.19 8.55
C GLU A 160 21.85 -3.34 8.92
N THR A 161 21.91 -4.43 8.15
CA THR A 161 21.04 -5.58 8.38
C THR A 161 21.50 -6.38 9.59
N ILE A 162 20.62 -6.59 10.54
CA ILE A 162 20.85 -7.43 11.73
C ILE A 162 20.67 -8.88 11.28
N ALA A 163 21.76 -9.62 11.31
CA ALA A 163 21.73 -11.04 10.94
C ALA A 163 20.83 -11.86 11.87
N ASN A 164 20.15 -12.85 11.32
CA ASN A 164 19.26 -13.77 12.02
C ASN A 164 18.10 -13.05 12.74
N SER A 165 17.59 -11.98 12.15
CA SER A 165 16.53 -11.18 12.72
C SER A 165 15.20 -11.30 11.98
N VAL A 166 14.10 -11.17 12.73
CA VAL A 166 12.74 -11.05 12.22
C VAL A 166 12.08 -9.83 12.84
N LEU A 167 11.67 -8.88 12.00
CA LEU A 167 10.80 -7.76 12.42
C LEU A 167 9.34 -8.14 12.17
N ILE A 168 8.49 -7.98 13.19
CA ILE A 168 7.08 -8.34 13.14
C ILE A 168 6.22 -7.08 13.19
N HIS A 169 5.29 -6.93 12.23
CA HIS A 169 4.22 -5.91 12.24
C HIS A 169 2.85 -6.61 12.16
N PRO A 170 2.18 -6.84 13.29
CA PRO A 170 0.95 -7.66 13.35
C PRO A 170 -0.29 -6.92 12.89
N GLY A 171 -0.26 -5.58 12.90
CA GLY A 171 -1.43 -4.73 12.80
C GLY A 171 -1.95 -4.48 11.41
N VAL A 172 -3.14 -3.89 11.37
CA VAL A 172 -3.83 -3.43 10.16
C VAL A 172 -4.45 -2.05 10.44
N SER A 173 -4.77 -1.29 9.38
CA SER A 173 -5.30 0.06 9.57
C SER A 173 -6.59 0.08 10.40
N LYS A 174 -6.75 1.08 11.26
CA LYS A 174 -7.96 1.32 12.06
C LYS A 174 -9.24 1.35 11.22
N ILE A 175 -9.18 1.91 10.01
CA ILE A 175 -10.32 1.92 9.06
C ILE A 175 -10.73 0.50 8.68
N SER A 176 -9.80 -0.44 8.56
CA SER A 176 -10.14 -1.84 8.29
C SER A 176 -10.88 -2.47 9.47
N ILE A 177 -10.43 -2.20 10.68
CA ILE A 177 -11.06 -2.69 11.92
C ILE A 177 -12.48 -2.11 12.07
N GLU A 178 -12.63 -0.79 11.97
CA GLU A 178 -13.91 -0.08 12.06
C GLU A 178 -14.93 -0.58 11.03
N LYS A 179 -14.47 -0.97 9.85
CA LYS A 179 -15.30 -1.53 8.77
C LYS A 179 -15.45 -3.04 8.84
N LYS A 180 -14.96 -3.69 9.90
CA LYS A 180 -14.96 -5.15 10.06
C LYS A 180 -14.29 -5.89 8.90
N CYS A 181 -13.30 -5.27 8.28
CA CYS A 181 -12.47 -5.86 7.23
C CYS A 181 -11.25 -6.52 7.87
N ILE A 182 -11.43 -7.67 8.53
CA ILE A 182 -10.40 -8.36 9.29
C ILE A 182 -9.39 -9.00 8.33
N LYS A 183 -8.12 -8.61 8.45
CA LYS A 183 -7.00 -9.04 7.59
C LYS A 183 -5.78 -9.52 8.39
N THR A 184 -5.91 -9.67 9.70
CA THR A 184 -4.86 -10.16 10.58
C THR A 184 -5.38 -11.31 11.42
N ILE A 185 -4.47 -12.15 11.90
CA ILE A 185 -4.76 -13.24 12.83
C ILE A 185 -4.93 -12.70 14.26
N PRO A 186 -5.51 -13.48 15.18
CA PRO A 186 -5.64 -13.10 16.58
C PRO A 186 -4.30 -12.72 17.23
N PRO A 187 -4.27 -11.71 18.13
CA PRO A 187 -3.04 -11.29 18.80
C PRO A 187 -2.34 -12.41 19.60
N GLU A 188 -3.09 -13.35 20.16
CA GLU A 188 -2.57 -14.51 20.90
C GLU A 188 -1.75 -15.44 19.99
N ILE A 189 -2.12 -15.53 18.71
CA ILE A 189 -1.34 -16.30 17.73
C ILE A 189 -0.03 -15.59 17.44
N TRP A 190 -0.05 -14.25 17.32
CA TRP A 190 1.19 -13.45 17.17
C TRP A 190 2.14 -13.61 18.37
N ALA A 191 1.61 -13.64 19.62
CA ALA A 191 2.41 -13.90 20.80
C ALA A 191 3.10 -15.28 20.74
N ASN A 192 2.35 -16.33 20.36
CA ASN A 192 2.93 -17.67 20.17
C ASN A 192 3.96 -17.70 19.02
N VAL A 193 3.79 -16.92 17.95
CA VAL A 193 4.78 -16.79 16.87
C VAL A 193 6.09 -16.20 17.41
N ILE A 194 6.01 -15.14 18.24
CA ILE A 194 7.19 -14.54 18.87
C ILE A 194 7.91 -15.58 19.75
N ASP A 195 7.18 -16.29 20.61
CA ASP A 195 7.75 -17.32 21.48
C ASP A 195 8.50 -18.41 20.68
N LEU A 196 7.87 -18.89 19.60
CA LEU A 196 8.47 -19.94 18.74
C LEU A 196 9.67 -19.43 17.95
N LEU A 197 9.65 -18.21 17.42
CA LEU A 197 10.79 -17.65 16.68
C LEU A 197 11.99 -17.44 17.61
N VAL A 198 11.77 -16.94 18.83
CA VAL A 198 12.81 -16.79 19.85
C VAL A 198 13.38 -18.15 20.27
N ALA A 199 12.50 -19.16 20.48
CA ALA A 199 12.94 -20.53 20.80
C ALA A 199 13.78 -21.16 19.68
N ASN A 200 13.60 -20.74 18.43
CA ASN A 200 14.43 -21.14 17.28
C ASN A 200 15.69 -20.25 17.11
N GLY A 201 16.01 -19.40 18.08
CA GLY A 201 17.26 -18.62 18.12
C GLY A 201 17.26 -17.35 17.25
N LEU A 202 16.10 -16.88 16.77
CA LEU A 202 16.03 -15.63 16.02
C LEU A 202 15.96 -14.41 16.94
N LYS A 203 16.54 -13.31 16.49
CA LYS A 203 16.38 -12.00 17.11
C LYS A 203 15.04 -11.42 16.66
N VAL A 204 14.04 -11.41 17.54
CA VAL A 204 12.70 -10.95 17.22
C VAL A 204 12.53 -9.50 17.65
N MET A 205 11.99 -8.67 16.78
CA MET A 205 11.64 -7.28 17.01
C MET A 205 10.13 -7.11 16.70
N LEU A 206 9.39 -6.45 17.59
CA LEU A 206 7.96 -6.17 17.42
C LEU A 206 7.76 -4.68 17.20
N VAL A 207 7.12 -4.30 16.08
CA VAL A 207 6.84 -2.90 15.75
C VAL A 207 5.35 -2.72 15.45
N GLY A 208 4.86 -1.52 15.72
CA GLY A 208 3.50 -1.08 15.39
C GLY A 208 3.35 0.42 15.55
N GLY A 209 2.32 0.97 14.92
CA GLY A 209 1.92 2.36 15.05
C GLY A 209 0.74 2.56 16.02
N PRO A 210 0.24 3.80 16.16
CA PRO A 210 -0.89 4.10 17.07
C PRO A 210 -2.18 3.33 16.75
N ASP A 211 -2.37 2.90 15.49
CA ASP A 211 -3.55 2.10 15.09
C ASP A 211 -3.49 0.66 15.64
N ASP A 212 -2.30 0.21 16.08
CA ASP A 212 -2.04 -1.17 16.49
C ASP A 212 -2.05 -1.35 18.03
N ASP A 213 -2.36 -0.31 18.80
CA ASP A 213 -2.23 -0.25 20.27
C ASP A 213 -2.91 -1.45 20.97
N GLU A 214 -4.18 -1.73 20.68
CA GLU A 214 -4.91 -2.86 21.27
C GLU A 214 -4.26 -4.21 20.90
N CYS A 215 -3.89 -4.39 19.65
CA CYS A 215 -3.26 -5.61 19.17
C CYS A 215 -1.91 -5.83 19.88
N ILE A 216 -1.07 -4.82 19.95
CA ILE A 216 0.25 -4.90 20.61
C ILE A 216 0.11 -5.17 22.10
N LYS A 217 -0.80 -4.49 22.80
CA LYS A 217 -1.05 -4.74 24.23
C LYS A 217 -1.43 -6.20 24.49
N THR A 218 -2.37 -6.73 23.71
CA THR A 218 -2.79 -8.13 23.85
C THR A 218 -1.64 -9.10 23.53
N ILE A 219 -0.78 -8.80 22.55
CA ILE A 219 0.43 -9.59 22.29
C ILE A 219 1.34 -9.59 23.52
N LEU A 220 1.64 -8.41 24.10
CA LEU A 220 2.52 -8.27 25.25
C LEU A 220 2.00 -8.95 26.51
N GLU A 221 0.69 -9.05 26.68
CA GLU A 221 0.04 -9.77 27.78
C GLU A 221 0.12 -11.31 27.62
N ASN A 222 0.25 -11.82 26.38
CA ASN A 222 0.21 -13.25 26.10
C ASN A 222 1.56 -13.87 25.73
N VAL A 223 2.56 -13.06 25.36
CA VAL A 223 3.91 -13.52 25.08
C VAL A 223 4.60 -14.00 26.36
N ARG A 224 5.27 -15.15 26.31
CA ARG A 224 5.91 -15.79 27.46
C ARG A 224 7.40 -15.47 27.54
N THR A 225 8.05 -15.34 26.38
CA THR A 225 9.47 -14.98 26.34
C THR A 225 9.67 -13.50 26.59
N HIS A 226 10.78 -13.14 27.26
CA HIS A 226 11.23 -11.76 27.40
C HIS A 226 12.43 -11.44 26.50
N ASN A 227 12.88 -12.40 25.70
CA ASN A 227 14.05 -12.25 24.84
C ASN A 227 13.70 -11.77 23.44
N PHE A 228 12.92 -10.69 23.34
CA PHE A 228 12.63 -9.98 22.10
C PHE A 228 12.65 -8.47 22.34
N GLU A 229 12.79 -7.70 21.27
CA GLU A 229 12.83 -6.25 21.34
C GLU A 229 11.46 -5.65 21.02
N ASN A 230 10.87 -4.93 21.97
CA ASN A 230 9.63 -4.19 21.76
C ASN A 230 9.91 -2.79 21.24
N LEU A 231 9.66 -2.55 19.98
CA LEU A 231 9.85 -1.27 19.26
C LEU A 231 8.51 -0.54 19.03
N TYR A 232 7.42 -0.95 19.68
CA TYR A 232 6.14 -0.25 19.57
C TYR A 232 6.28 1.22 19.97
N GLY A 233 5.77 2.11 19.13
CA GLY A 233 5.80 3.56 19.37
C GLY A 233 7.15 4.25 19.14
N THR A 234 8.19 3.53 18.71
CA THR A 234 9.51 4.14 18.42
C THR A 234 9.56 4.83 17.06
N THR A 235 8.73 4.42 16.11
CA THR A 235 8.64 5.01 14.76
C THR A 235 7.66 6.20 14.78
N LYS A 236 8.08 7.37 14.30
CA LYS A 236 7.28 8.61 14.29
C LYS A 236 6.63 8.88 12.93
N ASN A 237 7.17 8.31 11.87
CA ASN A 237 6.75 8.53 10.48
C ASN A 237 7.04 7.28 9.63
N LEU A 238 6.68 7.33 8.34
CA LEU A 238 6.90 6.21 7.42
C LEU A 238 8.38 5.97 7.10
N THR A 239 9.22 7.00 7.16
CA THR A 239 10.67 6.87 6.92
C THR A 239 11.31 6.07 8.05
N ASP A 240 11.00 6.40 9.32
CA ASP A 240 11.50 5.64 10.48
C ASP A 240 11.13 4.15 10.36
N LEU A 241 9.87 3.87 9.97
CA LEU A 241 9.40 2.49 9.77
C LEU A 241 10.12 1.80 8.61
N ALA A 242 10.32 2.49 7.49
CA ALA A 242 11.02 1.94 6.34
C ALA A 242 12.51 1.66 6.64
N GLU A 243 13.18 2.55 7.37
CA GLU A 243 14.54 2.35 7.86
C GLU A 243 14.62 1.15 8.80
N LEU A 244 13.66 1.02 9.72
CA LEU A 244 13.59 -0.12 10.63
C LEU A 244 13.35 -1.44 9.84
N ILE A 245 12.43 -1.45 8.88
CA ILE A 245 12.22 -2.61 8.00
C ILE A 245 13.51 -2.94 7.23
N SER A 246 14.29 -1.94 6.81
CA SER A 246 15.55 -2.18 6.09
C SER A 246 16.64 -2.84 6.95
N SER A 247 16.51 -2.78 8.28
CA SER A 247 17.48 -3.35 9.21
C SER A 247 17.25 -4.83 9.56
N CYS A 248 16.12 -5.41 9.19
CA CYS A 248 15.87 -6.82 9.46
C CYS A 248 16.22 -7.72 8.29
N GLU A 249 16.63 -8.96 8.58
CA GLU A 249 16.84 -9.99 7.56
C GLU A 249 15.52 -10.47 6.99
N LYS A 250 14.50 -10.63 7.85
CA LYS A 250 13.18 -11.10 7.48
C LYS A 250 12.11 -10.18 8.08
N PHE A 251 11.07 -9.91 7.31
CA PHE A 251 9.91 -9.14 7.75
C PHE A 251 8.66 -10.02 7.74
N LEU A 252 7.96 -10.09 8.87
CA LEU A 252 6.70 -10.83 9.01
C LEU A 252 5.58 -9.86 9.34
N CYS A 253 4.49 -9.85 8.56
CA CYS A 253 3.43 -8.86 8.75
C CYS A 253 2.05 -9.38 8.32
N SER A 254 1.04 -8.60 8.66
CA SER A 254 -0.31 -8.70 8.06
C SER A 254 -0.35 -8.02 6.69
N ASP A 255 -1.43 -8.26 5.91
CA ASP A 255 -1.73 -7.53 4.67
C ASP A 255 -2.09 -6.06 4.97
N SER A 256 -1.07 -5.22 5.03
CA SER A 256 -1.14 -3.80 5.39
C SER A 256 -0.03 -2.98 4.71
N ALA A 257 -0.04 -1.66 4.88
CA ALA A 257 0.92 -0.78 4.20
C ALA A 257 2.41 -1.13 4.44
N PRO A 258 2.87 -1.55 5.64
CA PRO A 258 4.24 -1.99 5.88
C PRO A 258 4.70 -3.14 4.98
N LEU A 259 3.81 -4.05 4.57
CA LEU A 259 4.09 -5.08 3.57
C LEU A 259 4.65 -4.46 2.28
N HIS A 260 4.00 -3.42 1.77
CA HIS A 260 4.37 -2.80 0.50
C HIS A 260 5.66 -1.97 0.62
N ILE A 261 5.96 -1.44 1.82
CA ILE A 261 7.26 -0.82 2.13
C ILE A 261 8.38 -1.88 2.06
N ALA A 262 8.17 -3.04 2.69
CA ALA A 262 9.14 -4.14 2.67
C ALA A 262 9.38 -4.65 1.25
N VAL A 263 8.32 -4.76 0.43
CA VAL A 263 8.43 -5.09 -1.01
C VAL A 263 9.28 -4.07 -1.75
N ALA A 264 9.03 -2.77 -1.52
CA ALA A 264 9.78 -1.68 -2.17
C ALA A 264 11.26 -1.66 -1.75
N LEU A 265 11.57 -2.17 -0.56
CA LEU A 265 12.94 -2.30 -0.05
C LEU A 265 13.62 -3.60 -0.49
N GLY A 266 12.88 -4.56 -1.04
CA GLY A 266 13.40 -5.88 -1.42
C GLY A 266 13.75 -6.78 -0.22
N VAL A 267 13.20 -6.50 0.96
CA VAL A 267 13.40 -7.31 2.17
C VAL A 267 12.66 -8.64 2.05
N LYS A 268 13.26 -9.74 2.51
CA LYS A 268 12.60 -11.06 2.54
C LYS A 268 11.37 -10.99 3.44
N THR A 269 10.18 -11.11 2.85
CA THR A 269 8.91 -10.78 3.50
C THR A 269 7.96 -11.97 3.54
N TYR A 270 7.34 -12.18 4.68
CA TYR A 270 6.28 -13.15 4.91
C TYR A 270 5.02 -12.41 5.34
N ALA A 271 3.95 -12.52 4.56
CA ALA A 271 2.74 -11.75 4.81
C ALA A 271 1.52 -12.66 5.00
N ILE A 272 0.78 -12.44 6.08
CA ILE A 272 -0.47 -13.14 6.36
C ILE A 272 -1.55 -12.64 5.40
N PHE A 273 -2.11 -13.57 4.61
CA PHE A 273 -3.20 -13.30 3.68
C PHE A 273 -4.44 -14.12 4.05
N GLY A 274 -5.55 -13.44 4.24
CA GLY A 274 -6.86 -14.02 4.50
C GLY A 274 -7.85 -13.71 3.37
N PRO A 275 -8.69 -12.67 3.51
CA PRO A 275 -9.79 -12.38 2.57
C PRO A 275 -9.35 -11.66 1.29
N THR A 276 -8.09 -11.29 1.18
CA THR A 276 -7.51 -10.55 0.06
C THR A 276 -6.83 -11.45 -0.96
N ASP A 277 -6.59 -10.95 -2.16
CA ASP A 277 -5.94 -11.67 -3.24
C ASP A 277 -4.44 -11.36 -3.27
N ASP A 278 -3.63 -12.28 -2.76
CA ASP A 278 -2.17 -12.15 -2.75
C ASP A 278 -1.58 -12.02 -4.16
N THR A 279 -2.19 -12.62 -5.17
CA THR A 279 -1.67 -12.57 -6.55
C THR A 279 -1.71 -11.17 -7.16
N THR A 280 -2.56 -10.30 -6.63
CA THR A 280 -2.71 -8.92 -7.09
C THR A 280 -2.05 -7.90 -6.16
N LEU A 281 -1.74 -8.28 -4.91
CA LEU A 281 -1.21 -7.36 -3.90
C LEU A 281 0.29 -7.53 -3.63
N ILE A 282 0.88 -8.64 -4.02
CA ILE A 282 2.33 -8.83 -3.93
C ILE A 282 2.93 -9.30 -5.26
N PRO A 283 4.20 -8.94 -5.55
CA PRO A 283 4.88 -9.43 -6.73
C PRO A 283 5.15 -10.93 -6.61
N GLN A 284 5.04 -11.66 -7.71
CA GLN A 284 5.34 -13.08 -7.77
C GLN A 284 6.86 -13.29 -7.91
N ASN A 285 7.59 -13.09 -6.82
CA ASN A 285 9.06 -13.25 -6.76
C ASN A 285 9.50 -14.02 -5.49
N LYS A 286 10.79 -14.31 -5.40
CA LYS A 286 11.36 -15.10 -4.29
C LYS A 286 11.44 -14.36 -2.95
N ASN A 287 11.32 -13.03 -2.97
CA ASN A 287 11.48 -12.21 -1.76
C ASN A 287 10.20 -12.09 -0.95
N VAL A 288 9.03 -12.40 -1.53
CA VAL A 288 7.75 -12.24 -0.84
C VAL A 288 6.97 -13.55 -0.84
N THR A 289 6.59 -14.00 0.35
CA THR A 289 5.82 -15.23 0.55
C THR A 289 4.48 -14.90 1.21
N ALA A 290 3.38 -15.27 0.56
CA ALA A 290 2.07 -15.25 1.18
C ALA A 290 1.93 -16.44 2.14
N VAL A 291 1.62 -16.16 3.40
CA VAL A 291 1.26 -17.15 4.42
C VAL A 291 -0.25 -17.23 4.50
N LYS A 292 -0.81 -18.36 4.15
CA LYS A 292 -2.26 -18.57 4.01
C LYS A 292 -2.72 -19.79 4.77
N SER A 293 -3.96 -19.75 5.28
CA SER A 293 -4.65 -20.93 5.77
C SER A 293 -4.83 -21.95 4.63
N ASN A 294 -4.89 -23.22 5.00
CA ASN A 294 -5.23 -24.30 4.09
C ASN A 294 -6.73 -24.33 3.68
N ASP A 295 -7.54 -23.41 4.22
CA ASP A 295 -8.96 -23.30 3.89
C ASP A 295 -9.19 -22.81 2.46
N ASN A 296 -9.93 -23.60 1.69
CA ASN A 296 -10.36 -23.29 0.33
C ASN A 296 -11.70 -22.57 0.30
N CYS A 297 -11.85 -21.49 1.05
CA CYS A 297 -13.06 -20.69 1.02
C CYS A 297 -13.41 -20.25 -0.43
N PRO A 298 -14.55 -20.70 -1.00
CA PRO A 298 -14.89 -20.41 -2.39
C PRO A 298 -15.26 -18.94 -2.63
N LEU A 299 -15.37 -18.15 -1.57
CA LEU A 299 -15.73 -16.72 -1.62
C LEU A 299 -14.52 -15.80 -1.66
N LYS A 300 -13.29 -16.33 -1.55
CA LYS A 300 -12.07 -15.53 -1.72
C LYS A 300 -11.82 -15.20 -3.19
N PRO A 301 -11.27 -14.00 -3.48
CA PRO A 301 -11.12 -12.84 -2.59
C PRO A 301 -12.45 -12.15 -2.31
N CYS A 302 -12.70 -11.72 -1.06
CA CYS A 302 -13.93 -11.06 -0.65
C CYS A 302 -13.72 -9.66 -0.04
N LEU A 303 -12.56 -9.06 -0.27
CA LEU A 303 -12.22 -7.72 0.22
C LEU A 303 -13.28 -6.69 -0.20
N TRP A 304 -13.72 -5.88 0.77
CA TRP A 304 -14.71 -4.81 0.58
C TRP A 304 -16.09 -5.26 0.08
N THR A 305 -16.36 -6.55 0.09
CA THR A 305 -17.70 -7.07 -0.18
C THR A 305 -18.51 -7.14 1.12
N LYS A 306 -19.85 -7.16 0.99
CA LYS A 306 -20.73 -7.39 2.14
C LYS A 306 -20.37 -8.69 2.88
N ARG A 307 -19.94 -9.72 2.15
CA ARG A 307 -19.56 -11.01 2.73
C ARG A 307 -18.36 -10.89 3.67
N MET A 308 -17.35 -10.12 3.34
CA MET A 308 -16.20 -9.91 4.21
C MET A 308 -16.62 -9.34 5.56
N THR A 309 -17.49 -8.33 5.56
CA THR A 309 -17.95 -7.65 6.79
C THR A 309 -18.95 -8.44 7.62
N THR A 310 -19.49 -9.53 7.07
CA THR A 310 -20.48 -10.42 7.73
C THR A 310 -19.97 -11.84 7.92
N CYS A 311 -18.69 -12.10 7.64
CA CYS A 311 -18.11 -13.42 7.80
C CYS A 311 -17.76 -13.67 9.27
N GLU A 312 -18.43 -14.64 9.89
CA GLU A 312 -18.18 -15.04 11.29
C GLU A 312 -17.08 -16.10 11.39
N LYS A 313 -16.92 -16.94 10.36
CA LYS A 313 -15.99 -18.08 10.43
C LYS A 313 -14.52 -17.65 10.36
N LEU A 314 -14.18 -16.67 9.54
CA LEU A 314 -12.81 -16.19 9.27
C LEU A 314 -11.78 -17.33 9.03
N SER A 315 -12.25 -18.49 8.53
CA SER A 315 -11.41 -19.68 8.32
C SER A 315 -10.19 -19.45 7.44
N CYS A 316 -10.24 -18.42 6.59
CA CYS A 316 -9.09 -17.97 5.81
C CYS A 316 -7.96 -17.36 6.66
N LEU A 317 -8.19 -17.09 7.95
CA LEU A 317 -7.21 -16.61 8.93
C LEU A 317 -6.92 -17.63 10.03
N GLU A 318 -7.49 -18.85 9.95
CA GLU A 318 -7.14 -19.98 10.82
C GLU A 318 -5.78 -20.56 10.41
N ILE A 319 -4.72 -19.90 10.87
CA ILE A 319 -3.32 -20.27 10.63
C ILE A 319 -2.67 -20.48 11.99
N THR A 320 -2.00 -21.61 12.18
CA THR A 320 -1.31 -21.87 13.45
C THR A 320 0.01 -21.09 13.53
N ALA A 321 0.44 -20.77 14.74
CA ALA A 321 1.75 -20.14 14.95
C ALA A 321 2.89 -21.01 14.39
N GLN A 322 2.78 -22.35 14.49
CA GLN A 322 3.76 -23.27 13.97
C GLN A 322 3.85 -23.23 12.44
N ASP A 323 2.72 -23.13 11.72
CA ASP A 323 2.71 -23.01 10.25
C ASP A 323 3.39 -21.73 9.79
N ILE A 324 3.13 -20.61 10.50
CA ILE A 324 3.77 -19.33 10.22
C ILE A 324 5.30 -19.44 10.40
N VAL A 325 5.71 -19.97 11.55
CA VAL A 325 7.14 -20.11 11.89
C VAL A 325 7.86 -21.03 10.92
N ASN A 326 7.26 -22.16 10.55
CA ASN A 326 7.84 -23.07 9.54
C ASN A 326 8.08 -22.36 8.20
N LYS A 327 7.18 -21.47 7.79
CA LYS A 327 7.37 -20.65 6.58
C LYS A 327 8.50 -19.64 6.73
N VAL A 328 8.65 -19.01 7.90
CA VAL A 328 9.71 -18.02 8.15
C VAL A 328 11.09 -18.69 8.22
N LEU A 329 11.18 -19.94 8.70
CA LEU A 329 12.42 -20.69 8.83
C LEU A 329 12.86 -21.36 7.51
N SER A 330 11.95 -21.62 6.57
CA SER A 330 12.25 -22.16 5.24
C SER A 330 12.86 -21.11 4.31
#